data_35a24c68fea9cbeb5a517572b1267ade
#
_entry.id   35a24c68fea9cbeb5a517572b1267ade
#
_cell.length_a   1.000
_cell.length_b   1.000
_cell.length_c   1.000
_cell.angle_alpha   90.00
_cell.angle_beta   90.00
_cell.angle_gamma   90.00
#
_symmetry.space_group_name_H-M   'P 1'
#
loop_
_entity.id
_entity.type
_entity.pdbx_description
1 polymer ?
#
loop_
_entity_poly.entity_id
_entity_poly.type
_entity_poly.pdbx_seq_one_letter_code
_entity_poly.pdbx_strand_id
1 'polypeptide(L)'
;MLRRPTVIFEKMKNSNYNFVFNIAEGLNSGARESQVPAILDMLGIPYTGSGVLAQAITLDKTRTKEILLYHRVPTPKYQLFNHWDERLKPGMSFPMFVKPNAEGSSKGIRDNSLVHNEKELRKMIKFVITNYNQPALVEEYLDGREFTVAVIGNNPPRVLPIV
;
A
#
# COMPACT_ATOMS: atom_id res chain seq x y z
N MET A 1 -11.70 10.21 18.75
CA MET A 1 -10.82 9.77 17.67
C MET A 1 -9.37 9.98 18.11
N LEU A 2 -8.60 8.90 18.29
CA LEU A 2 -7.22 8.96 18.81
C LEU A 2 -6.29 9.42 17.66
N ARG A 3 -5.89 10.70 17.64
CA ARG A 3 -5.09 11.29 16.56
C ARG A 3 -3.59 11.45 16.88
N ARG A 4 -3.11 11.03 18.08
CA ARG A 4 -1.70 11.15 18.46
C ARG A 4 -1.14 9.77 18.83
N PRO A 5 0.01 9.35 18.28
CA PRO A 5 0.62 8.04 18.58
C PRO A 5 0.87 7.81 20.08
N THR A 6 1.28 8.84 20.81
CA THR A 6 1.46 8.80 22.27
C THR A 6 0.17 8.46 23.03
N VAL A 7 -0.97 8.94 22.56
CA VAL A 7 -2.28 8.65 23.18
C VAL A 7 -2.67 7.19 22.96
N ILE A 8 -2.37 6.63 21.78
CA ILE A 8 -2.62 5.20 21.49
C ILE A 8 -1.78 4.33 22.41
N PHE A 9 -0.49 4.59 22.51
CA PHE A 9 0.42 3.83 23.37
C PHE A 9 -0.03 3.84 24.83
N GLU A 10 -0.27 5.01 25.41
CA GLU A 10 -0.70 5.14 26.81
C GLU A 10 -2.06 4.45 27.06
N LYS A 11 -2.99 4.58 26.14
CA LYS A 11 -4.29 3.92 26.25
C LYS A 11 -4.15 2.40 26.21
N MET A 12 -3.36 1.85 25.31
CA MET A 12 -3.13 0.41 25.21
C MET A 12 -2.37 -0.13 26.41
N LYS A 13 -1.30 0.57 26.85
CA LYS A 13 -0.50 0.21 28.01
C LYS A 13 -1.34 0.12 29.29
N ASN A 14 -2.29 1.03 29.48
CA ASN A 14 -3.12 1.11 30.67
C ASN A 14 -4.47 0.34 30.54
N SER A 15 -4.61 -0.46 29.51
CA SER A 15 -5.81 -1.27 29.28
C SER A 15 -5.58 -2.75 29.63
N ASN A 16 -6.68 -3.45 29.88
CA ASN A 16 -6.68 -4.91 30.07
C ASN A 16 -7.12 -5.63 28.78
N TYR A 17 -6.77 -5.08 27.62
CA TYR A 17 -7.12 -5.72 26.34
C TYR A 17 -6.29 -6.97 26.10
N ASN A 18 -6.96 -8.08 25.83
CA ASN A 18 -6.33 -9.35 25.51
C ASN A 18 -6.11 -9.54 23.99
N PHE A 19 -6.76 -8.68 23.18
CA PHE A 19 -6.71 -8.78 21.73
C PHE A 19 -7.20 -7.46 21.11
N VAL A 20 -6.62 -7.08 19.94
CA VAL A 20 -7.01 -5.89 19.20
C VAL A 20 -7.42 -6.26 17.77
N PHE A 21 -8.62 -5.85 17.37
CA PHE A 21 -9.03 -5.86 15.98
C PHE A 21 -8.46 -4.61 15.30
N ASN A 22 -7.35 -4.78 14.57
CA ASN A 22 -6.59 -3.68 13.98
C ASN A 22 -7.14 -3.30 12.60
N ILE A 23 -7.64 -2.06 12.49
CA ILE A 23 -8.07 -1.42 11.24
C ILE A 23 -7.40 -0.04 11.09
N ALA A 24 -6.26 0.17 11.72
CA ALA A 24 -5.62 1.46 11.76
C ALA A 24 -4.75 1.70 10.52
N GLU A 25 -4.95 2.85 9.88
CA GLU A 25 -4.12 3.27 8.73
C GLU A 25 -2.88 4.08 9.11
N GLY A 26 -2.72 4.40 10.41
CA GLY A 26 -1.57 5.17 10.91
C GLY A 26 -1.51 6.62 10.44
N LEU A 27 -0.39 7.30 10.69
CA LEU A 27 -0.22 8.74 10.45
C LEU A 27 1.16 9.07 9.85
N ASN A 28 1.18 10.01 8.91
CA ASN A 28 2.36 10.80 8.50
C ASN A 28 3.58 10.06 7.92
N SER A 29 3.53 8.80 7.56
CA SER A 29 4.70 8.04 7.10
C SER A 29 4.34 7.12 5.94
N GLY A 30 5.30 6.83 5.07
CA GLY A 30 5.16 5.80 4.04
C GLY A 30 5.03 4.37 4.60
N ALA A 31 5.35 4.18 5.89
CA ALA A 31 5.15 2.92 6.61
C ALA A 31 4.11 3.06 7.73
N ARG A 32 3.17 4.02 7.61
CA ARG A 32 2.27 4.40 8.69
C ARG A 32 1.36 3.27 9.20
N GLU A 33 0.99 2.32 8.37
CA GLU A 33 0.14 1.19 8.76
C GLU A 33 0.85 0.23 9.73
N SER A 34 2.17 0.25 9.78
CA SER A 34 2.96 -0.54 10.73
C SER A 34 3.04 0.07 12.15
N GLN A 35 2.62 1.33 12.35
CA GLN A 35 2.78 2.02 13.63
C GLN A 35 1.97 1.38 14.76
N VAL A 36 0.72 1.05 14.51
CA VAL A 36 -0.14 0.41 15.53
C VAL A 36 0.30 -1.03 15.81
N PRO A 37 0.57 -1.87 14.81
CA PRO A 37 1.24 -3.16 15.02
C PRO A 37 2.50 -3.08 15.87
N ALA A 38 3.39 -2.11 15.62
CA ALA A 38 4.61 -1.95 16.41
C ALA A 38 4.34 -1.62 17.88
N ILE A 39 3.35 -0.79 18.18
CA ILE A 39 2.92 -0.49 19.55
C ILE A 39 2.38 -1.76 20.22
N LEU A 40 1.56 -2.54 19.51
CA LEU A 40 0.96 -3.76 20.06
C LEU A 40 1.99 -4.86 20.28
N ASP A 41 2.97 -5.01 19.38
CA ASP A 41 4.12 -5.92 19.57
C ASP A 41 4.94 -5.53 20.82
N MET A 42 5.23 -4.24 21.01
CA MET A 42 5.94 -3.75 22.21
C MET A 42 5.19 -4.02 23.51
N LEU A 43 3.87 -4.04 23.47
CA LEU A 43 3.01 -4.29 24.63
C LEU A 43 2.63 -5.77 24.79
N GLY A 44 3.02 -6.64 23.88
CA GLY A 44 2.66 -8.06 23.89
C GLY A 44 1.17 -8.33 23.68
N ILE A 45 0.45 -7.42 23.01
CA ILE A 45 -1.00 -7.55 22.78
C ILE A 45 -1.22 -8.12 21.38
N PRO A 46 -1.85 -9.31 21.26
CA PRO A 46 -2.19 -9.90 19.97
C PRO A 46 -3.19 -9.03 19.17
N TYR A 47 -3.09 -9.07 17.84
CA TYR A 47 -3.96 -8.27 16.96
C TYR A 47 -4.27 -8.96 15.63
N THR A 48 -5.28 -8.48 14.94
CA THR A 48 -5.60 -8.90 13.56
C THR A 48 -4.74 -8.15 12.54
N GLY A 49 -4.56 -8.77 11.37
CA GLY A 49 -3.80 -8.22 10.25
C GLY A 49 -2.35 -8.69 10.26
N SER A 50 -1.59 -8.15 9.34
CA SER A 50 -0.18 -8.49 9.17
C SER A 50 0.71 -7.81 10.21
N GLY A 51 1.86 -8.43 10.49
CA GLY A 51 2.86 -7.86 11.40
C GLY A 51 3.56 -6.62 10.83
N VAL A 52 4.37 -5.98 11.67
CA VAL A 52 5.05 -4.70 11.42
C VAL A 52 5.76 -4.65 10.07
N LEU A 53 6.59 -5.64 9.79
CA LEU A 53 7.39 -5.69 8.56
C LEU A 53 6.50 -5.80 7.32
N ALA A 54 5.52 -6.69 7.35
CA ALA A 54 4.60 -6.88 6.23
C ALA A 54 3.78 -5.61 5.95
N GLN A 55 3.23 -4.98 6.99
CA GLN A 55 2.48 -3.73 6.85
C GLN A 55 3.34 -2.58 6.28
N ALA A 56 4.59 -2.46 6.74
CA ALA A 56 5.50 -1.44 6.24
C ALA A 56 5.83 -1.64 4.75
N ILE A 57 6.09 -2.89 4.34
CA ILE A 57 6.45 -3.23 2.96
C ILE A 57 5.24 -3.11 2.04
N THR A 58 4.09 -3.67 2.42
CA THR A 58 2.92 -3.76 1.54
C THR A 58 2.27 -2.41 1.26
N LEU A 59 2.44 -1.42 2.14
CA LEU A 59 2.02 -0.06 1.88
C LEU A 59 2.83 0.58 0.73
N ASP A 60 4.15 0.32 0.67
CA ASP A 60 5.00 0.72 -0.45
C ASP A 60 4.87 -0.28 -1.60
N LYS A 61 4.08 0.10 -2.61
CA LYS A 61 3.77 -0.77 -3.75
C LYS A 61 5.00 -1.12 -4.58
N THR A 62 5.97 -0.23 -4.67
CA THR A 62 7.22 -0.50 -5.41
C THR A 62 8.04 -1.56 -4.69
N ARG A 63 8.21 -1.45 -3.37
CA ARG A 63 8.93 -2.46 -2.57
C ARG A 63 8.22 -3.81 -2.60
N THR A 64 6.89 -3.80 -2.52
CA THR A 64 6.08 -5.01 -2.68
C THR A 64 6.35 -5.69 -4.03
N LYS A 65 6.33 -4.92 -5.12
CA LYS A 65 6.60 -5.44 -6.47
C LYS A 65 8.03 -5.99 -6.62
N GLU A 66 9.03 -5.32 -6.05
CA GLU A 66 10.42 -5.80 -6.05
C GLU A 66 10.56 -7.17 -5.37
N ILE A 67 9.89 -7.36 -4.23
CA ILE A 67 9.87 -8.64 -3.52
C ILE A 67 9.12 -9.71 -4.33
N LEU A 68 7.96 -9.38 -4.88
CA LEU A 68 7.21 -10.31 -5.72
C LEU A 68 8.04 -10.77 -6.92
N LEU A 69 8.71 -9.86 -7.61
CA LEU A 69 9.59 -10.17 -8.74
C LEU A 69 10.77 -11.06 -8.32
N TYR A 70 11.40 -10.78 -7.18
CA TYR A 70 12.47 -11.62 -6.65
C TYR A 70 12.00 -13.07 -6.44
N HIS A 71 10.78 -13.24 -5.93
CA HIS A 71 10.15 -14.55 -5.74
C HIS A 71 9.45 -15.10 -6.99
N ARG A 72 9.64 -14.46 -8.16
CA ARG A 72 9.03 -14.88 -9.44
C ARG A 72 7.50 -14.89 -9.43
N VAL A 73 6.89 -14.08 -8.59
CA VAL A 73 5.44 -13.85 -8.60
C VAL A 73 5.14 -12.76 -9.63
N PRO A 74 4.28 -13.04 -10.64
CA PRO A 74 3.95 -12.07 -11.67
C PRO A 74 3.36 -10.78 -11.08
N THR A 75 3.81 -9.65 -11.60
CA THR A 75 3.27 -8.32 -11.29
C THR A 75 3.32 -7.47 -12.57
N PRO A 76 2.39 -6.51 -12.76
CA PRO A 76 2.43 -5.62 -13.91
C PRO A 76 3.78 -4.91 -14.04
N LYS A 77 4.26 -4.68 -15.27
CA LYS A 77 5.40 -3.80 -15.50
C LYS A 77 5.12 -2.43 -14.89
N TYR A 78 6.14 -1.79 -14.35
CA TYR A 78 5.94 -0.54 -13.64
C TYR A 78 7.15 0.39 -13.70
N GLN A 79 6.88 1.65 -13.43
CA GLN A 79 7.89 2.67 -13.15
C GLN A 79 7.41 3.56 -12.02
N LEU A 80 8.34 3.84 -11.08
CA LEU A 80 8.14 4.86 -10.05
C LEU A 80 8.65 6.20 -10.59
N PHE A 81 7.83 7.24 -10.49
CA PHE A 81 8.14 8.61 -10.84
C PHE A 81 8.28 9.46 -9.59
N ASN A 82 9.48 9.96 -9.32
CA ASN A 82 9.74 10.92 -8.26
C ASN A 82 9.49 12.36 -8.76
N HIS A 83 9.69 12.58 -10.06
CA HIS A 83 9.42 13.84 -10.74
C HIS A 83 8.52 13.62 -11.95
N TRP A 84 7.67 14.58 -12.22
CA TRP A 84 6.66 14.47 -13.29
C TRP A 84 7.23 14.47 -14.70
N ASP A 85 8.47 14.97 -14.89
CA ASP A 85 9.18 15.11 -16.16
C ASP A 85 10.15 13.96 -16.45
N GLU A 86 10.29 12.98 -15.58
CA GLU A 86 11.08 11.79 -15.83
C GLU A 86 10.62 11.06 -17.10
N ARG A 87 11.57 10.55 -17.87
CA ARG A 87 11.24 9.79 -19.09
C ARG A 87 10.61 8.47 -18.76
N LEU A 88 9.59 8.09 -19.54
CA LEU A 88 9.01 6.76 -19.49
C LEU A 88 10.05 5.74 -19.96
N LYS A 89 10.18 4.65 -19.20
CA LYS A 89 11.10 3.55 -19.52
C LYS A 89 10.64 2.84 -20.80
N PRO A 90 11.58 2.33 -21.62
CA PRO A 90 11.24 1.45 -22.73
C PRO A 90 10.44 0.21 -22.28
N GLY A 91 9.52 -0.25 -23.12
CA GLY A 91 8.72 -1.45 -22.85
C GLY A 91 7.47 -1.23 -22.00
N MET A 92 7.17 0.01 -21.61
CA MET A 92 5.88 0.41 -21.08
C MET A 92 4.97 0.82 -22.24
N SER A 93 3.71 0.39 -22.25
CA SER A 93 2.73 0.69 -23.30
C SER A 93 1.39 1.10 -22.70
N PHE A 94 0.67 1.98 -23.40
CA PHE A 94 -0.69 2.38 -23.02
C PHE A 94 -1.72 1.26 -23.34
N PRO A 95 -2.81 1.16 -22.57
CA PRO A 95 -3.15 2.00 -21.42
C PRO A 95 -2.31 1.67 -20.18
N MET A 96 -2.09 2.67 -19.33
CA MET A 96 -1.37 2.52 -18.06
C MET A 96 -2.22 3.03 -16.90
N PHE A 97 -1.89 2.58 -15.70
CA PHE A 97 -2.59 2.98 -14.48
C PHE A 97 -1.65 3.77 -13.57
N VAL A 98 -2.10 4.95 -13.12
CA VAL A 98 -1.31 5.86 -12.27
C VAL A 98 -1.93 5.99 -10.90
N LYS A 99 -1.14 5.74 -9.86
CA LYS A 99 -1.59 5.81 -8.45
C LYS A 99 -0.47 6.27 -7.52
N PRO A 100 -0.80 6.75 -6.31
CA PRO A 100 0.21 7.01 -5.28
C PRO A 100 0.94 5.72 -4.89
N ASN A 101 2.24 5.81 -4.63
CA ASN A 101 3.04 4.62 -4.28
C ASN A 101 2.70 4.05 -2.90
N ALA A 102 2.42 4.91 -1.91
CA ALA A 102 2.25 4.52 -0.51
C ALA A 102 0.88 4.95 0.08
N GLU A 103 -0.20 4.66 -0.64
CA GLU A 103 -1.57 4.83 -0.14
C GLU A 103 -2.33 3.51 -0.17
N GLY A 104 -3.22 3.31 0.81
CA GLY A 104 -4.16 2.20 0.90
C GLY A 104 -5.58 2.60 0.50
N SER A 105 -6.53 1.65 0.63
CA SER A 105 -7.98 1.87 0.53
C SER A 105 -8.42 2.67 -0.70
N SER A 106 -7.79 2.43 -1.86
CA SER A 106 -8.04 3.14 -3.13
C SER A 106 -7.83 4.66 -3.07
N LYS A 107 -7.17 5.16 -2.04
CA LYS A 107 -6.89 6.60 -1.92
C LYS A 107 -5.97 7.06 -3.04
N GLY A 108 -6.40 8.10 -3.74
CA GLY A 108 -5.69 8.65 -4.90
C GLY A 108 -6.01 7.97 -6.23
N ILE A 109 -6.88 6.97 -6.25
CA ILE A 109 -7.44 6.37 -7.46
C ILE A 109 -8.69 7.15 -7.86
N ARG A 110 -8.78 7.50 -9.12
CA ARG A 110 -9.88 8.26 -9.74
C ARG A 110 -10.19 7.69 -11.12
N ASP A 111 -11.29 8.13 -11.73
CA ASP A 111 -11.68 7.70 -13.09
C ASP A 111 -10.60 7.99 -14.13
N ASN A 112 -9.82 9.04 -13.94
CA ASN A 112 -8.69 9.40 -14.81
C ASN A 112 -7.34 8.80 -14.39
N SER A 113 -7.31 7.85 -13.47
CA SER A 113 -6.10 7.10 -13.13
C SER A 113 -5.67 6.14 -14.23
N LEU A 114 -6.63 5.67 -15.05
CA LEU A 114 -6.36 4.98 -16.30
C LEU A 114 -6.03 6.02 -17.38
N VAL A 115 -4.85 5.90 -17.98
CA VAL A 115 -4.32 6.87 -18.95
C VAL A 115 -3.99 6.18 -20.28
N HIS A 116 -4.35 6.84 -21.39
CA HIS A 116 -4.28 6.27 -22.72
C HIS A 116 -3.21 6.92 -23.62
N ASN A 117 -2.58 7.98 -23.15
CA ASN A 117 -1.54 8.71 -23.89
C ASN A 117 -0.61 9.48 -22.97
N GLU A 118 0.48 9.98 -23.52
CA GLU A 118 1.53 10.70 -22.79
C GLU A 118 1.00 11.96 -22.09
N LYS A 119 0.08 12.69 -22.70
CA LYS A 119 -0.48 13.92 -22.12
C LYS A 119 -1.27 13.62 -20.84
N GLU A 120 -2.10 12.59 -20.85
CA GLU A 120 -2.87 12.13 -19.69
C GLU A 120 -1.92 11.60 -18.61
N LEU A 121 -0.92 10.80 -19.01
CA LEU A 121 0.10 10.27 -18.11
C LEU A 121 0.78 11.39 -17.34
N ARG A 122 1.33 12.41 -18.02
CA ARG A 122 2.03 13.54 -17.38
C ARG A 122 1.13 14.33 -16.43
N LYS A 123 -0.10 14.56 -16.84
CA LYS A 123 -1.10 15.25 -16.00
C LYS A 123 -1.36 14.47 -14.73
N MET A 124 -1.52 13.13 -14.84
CA MET A 124 -1.85 12.30 -13.69
C MET A 124 -0.65 12.10 -12.75
N ILE A 125 0.58 11.90 -13.28
CA ILE A 125 1.79 11.84 -12.47
C ILE A 125 1.95 13.13 -11.66
N LYS A 126 1.84 14.30 -12.32
CA LYS A 126 1.94 15.60 -11.65
C LYS A 126 0.87 15.76 -10.56
N PHE A 127 -0.36 15.33 -10.85
CA PHE A 127 -1.44 15.36 -9.87
C PHE A 127 -1.10 14.53 -8.63
N VAL A 128 -0.63 13.30 -8.80
CA VAL A 128 -0.27 12.42 -7.67
C VAL A 128 0.85 13.03 -6.84
N ILE A 129 1.95 13.42 -7.48
CA ILE A 129 3.12 13.98 -6.78
C ILE A 129 2.73 15.24 -5.99
N THR A 130 1.95 16.14 -6.61
CA THR A 130 1.58 17.43 -5.98
C THR A 130 0.58 17.26 -4.84
N ASN A 131 -0.43 16.39 -5.01
CA ASN A 131 -1.54 16.32 -4.05
C ASN A 131 -1.30 15.31 -2.92
N TYR A 132 -0.45 14.31 -3.16
CA TYR A 132 -0.14 13.27 -2.17
C TYR A 132 1.26 13.43 -1.57
N ASN A 133 2.08 14.35 -2.10
CA ASN A 133 3.46 14.59 -1.65
C ASN A 133 4.28 13.29 -1.57
N GLN A 134 4.14 12.45 -2.60
CA GLN A 134 4.83 11.16 -2.71
C GLN A 134 5.00 10.77 -4.18
N PRO A 135 5.90 9.83 -4.49
CA PRO A 135 6.08 9.35 -5.85
C PRO A 135 4.80 8.77 -6.46
N ALA A 136 4.68 8.91 -7.77
CA ALA A 136 3.63 8.28 -8.54
C ALA A 136 4.10 6.92 -9.08
N LEU A 137 3.37 5.86 -8.77
CA LEU A 137 3.54 4.55 -9.40
C LEU A 137 2.72 4.54 -10.69
N VAL A 138 3.39 4.28 -11.80
CA VAL A 138 2.79 4.02 -13.11
C VAL A 138 2.98 2.54 -13.42
N GLU A 139 1.91 1.86 -13.75
CA GLU A 139 1.97 0.43 -14.06
C GLU A 139 1.14 0.08 -15.30
N GLU A 140 1.48 -1.00 -15.94
CA GLU A 140 0.71 -1.60 -17.02
C GLU A 140 -0.72 -1.88 -16.54
N TYR A 141 -1.71 -1.49 -17.32
CA TYR A 141 -3.09 -1.83 -17.01
C TYR A 141 -3.37 -3.28 -17.42
N LEU A 142 -3.79 -4.06 -16.46
CA LEU A 142 -4.24 -5.43 -16.70
C LEU A 142 -5.76 -5.42 -16.80
N ASP A 143 -6.25 -5.67 -18.02
CA ASP A 143 -7.69 -5.86 -18.24
C ASP A 143 -8.11 -7.25 -17.75
N GLY A 144 -9.13 -7.30 -16.89
CA GLY A 144 -9.59 -8.57 -16.36
C GLY A 144 -10.42 -8.43 -15.08
N ARG A 145 -10.74 -9.57 -14.48
CA ARG A 145 -11.47 -9.62 -13.22
C ARG A 145 -10.52 -9.44 -12.04
N GLU A 146 -10.96 -8.68 -11.04
CA GLU A 146 -10.28 -8.55 -9.77
C GLU A 146 -10.80 -9.57 -8.76
N PHE A 147 -9.90 -10.09 -7.94
CA PHE A 147 -10.23 -11.06 -6.91
C PHE A 147 -9.60 -10.67 -5.58
N THR A 148 -10.32 -10.98 -4.51
CA THR A 148 -9.80 -10.88 -3.15
C THR A 148 -9.59 -12.27 -2.59
N VAL A 149 -8.40 -12.49 -2.02
CA VAL A 149 -8.04 -13.75 -1.38
C VAL A 149 -7.64 -13.47 0.06
N ALA A 150 -8.48 -13.88 1.01
CA ALA A 150 -8.17 -13.72 2.42
C ALA A 150 -7.26 -14.87 2.91
N VAL A 151 -6.37 -14.54 3.83
CA VAL A 151 -5.44 -15.51 4.44
C VAL A 151 -5.52 -15.36 5.95
N ILE A 152 -5.61 -16.46 6.68
CA ILE A 152 -5.63 -16.52 8.15
C ILE A 152 -4.56 -17.47 8.67
N GLY A 153 -4.10 -17.19 9.89
CA GLY A 153 -3.03 -17.96 10.54
C GLY A 153 -1.65 -17.56 10.05
N ASN A 154 -0.63 -18.01 10.77
CA ASN A 154 0.76 -17.60 10.54
C ASN A 154 1.64 -18.76 10.04
N ASN A 155 1.53 -19.92 10.66
CA ASN A 155 2.38 -21.08 10.33
C ASN A 155 1.66 -22.41 10.57
N PRO A 156 1.17 -23.08 9.55
CA PRO A 156 1.05 -22.62 8.16
C PRO A 156 -0.11 -21.61 7.95
N PRO A 157 0.00 -20.69 6.96
CA PRO A 157 -1.12 -19.83 6.59
C PRO A 157 -2.22 -20.66 5.90
N ARG A 158 -3.47 -20.31 6.15
CA ARG A 158 -4.64 -20.91 5.51
C ARG A 158 -5.29 -19.91 4.56
N VAL A 159 -5.35 -20.25 3.29
CA VAL A 159 -6.03 -19.48 2.25
C VAL A 159 -7.54 -19.77 2.32
N LEU A 160 -8.34 -18.73 2.29
CA LEU A 160 -9.80 -18.81 2.22
C LEU A 160 -10.29 -18.81 0.76
N PRO A 161 -11.57 -19.15 0.52
CA PRO A 161 -12.14 -19.09 -0.83
C PRO A 161 -11.96 -17.72 -1.48
N ILE A 162 -11.79 -17.72 -2.80
CA ILE A 162 -11.66 -16.52 -3.62
C ILE A 162 -13.02 -15.83 -3.72
N VAL A 163 -13.03 -14.51 -3.57
CA VAL A 163 -14.22 -13.65 -3.68
C VAL A 163 -14.05 -12.66 -4.82
#